data_118a2e652b19849f71fdf31c6f03be71
#
_entry.id   118a2e652b19849f71fdf31c6f03be71
#
_cell.length_a   1.000
_cell.length_b   1.000
_cell.length_c   1.000
_cell.angle_alpha   90.00
_cell.angle_beta   90.00
_cell.angle_gamma   90.00
#
_symmetry.space_group_name_H-M   'P 1'
#
loop_
_entity.id
_entity.type
_entity.pdbx_description
1 polymer ?
#
loop_
_entity_poly.entity_id
_entity_poly.type
_entity_poly.pdbx_seq_one_letter_code
_entity_poly.pdbx_strand_id
1 'polypeptide(L)'
;MLKRISRNNLQFIILIFFIFCFLSVLYIFAASQNYGMEGDEVFSYISSTSMGGYKGICYLDDQTWYDGSYFQNALTATGEERFNYKMVVENQAMDTHPPFYYLLLNFVTSIFPGQFSRWFGIGLNIFLMFFVWLGLYLLLEYFLHKRYLSAFLS
;
A
#
# COMPACT_ATOMS: atom_id res chain seq x y z
N MET A 1 32.45 14.73 -7.04
CA MET A 1 33.36 14.27 -6.01
C MET A 1 32.56 13.49 -4.95
N LEU A 2 32.50 12.17 -5.07
CA LEU A 2 31.76 11.31 -4.12
C LEU A 2 32.54 11.28 -2.79
N LYS A 3 31.96 11.85 -1.74
CA LYS A 3 32.52 11.76 -0.38
C LYS A 3 32.57 10.27 0.02
N ARG A 4 33.79 9.77 0.32
CA ARG A 4 34.00 8.40 0.79
C ARG A 4 33.19 8.19 2.08
N ILE A 5 32.20 7.29 2.04
CA ILE A 5 31.37 6.95 3.20
C ILE A 5 32.29 6.41 4.30
N SER A 6 32.21 6.98 5.51
CA SER A 6 33.01 6.49 6.63
C SER A 6 32.57 5.07 7.01
N ARG A 7 33.49 4.24 7.54
CA ARG A 7 33.21 2.87 7.97
C ARG A 7 32.04 2.79 8.95
N ASN A 8 31.92 3.74 9.86
CA ASN A 8 30.82 3.80 10.84
C ASN A 8 29.48 4.11 10.17
N ASN A 9 29.46 4.92 9.11
CA ASN A 9 28.25 5.20 8.35
C ASN A 9 27.80 3.98 7.54
N LEU A 10 28.76 3.23 6.97
CA LEU A 10 28.44 2.00 6.24
C LEU A 10 27.84 0.94 7.18
N GLN A 11 28.42 0.72 8.35
CA GLN A 11 27.89 -0.21 9.37
C GLN A 11 26.48 0.17 9.81
N PHE A 12 26.22 1.45 9.96
CA PHE A 12 24.91 1.95 10.32
C PHE A 12 23.86 1.73 9.20
N ILE A 13 24.21 2.00 7.95
CA ILE A 13 23.33 1.73 6.78
C ILE A 13 23.02 0.24 6.69
N ILE A 14 24.00 -0.63 6.91
CA ILE A 14 23.81 -2.07 6.92
C ILE A 14 22.84 -2.49 8.03
N LEU A 15 23.00 -1.96 9.24
CA LEU A 15 22.09 -2.25 10.36
C LEU A 15 20.67 -1.85 10.03
N ILE A 16 20.44 -0.64 9.52
CA ILE A 16 19.14 -0.15 9.07
C ILE A 16 18.51 -1.06 8.04
N PHE A 17 19.29 -1.47 7.03
CA PHE A 17 18.81 -2.38 5.99
C PHE A 17 18.37 -3.73 6.58
N PHE A 18 19.15 -4.29 7.51
CA PHE A 18 18.78 -5.55 8.16
C PHE A 18 17.51 -5.45 9.01
N ILE A 19 17.35 -4.36 9.78
CA ILE A 19 16.14 -4.13 10.57
C ILE A 19 14.92 -4.07 9.63
N PHE A 20 14.99 -3.28 8.56
CA PHE A 20 13.91 -3.16 7.60
C PHE A 20 13.58 -4.49 6.91
N CYS A 21 14.58 -5.24 6.47
CA CYS A 21 14.40 -6.58 5.88
C CYS A 21 13.73 -7.53 6.87
N PHE A 22 14.16 -7.54 8.13
CA PHE A 22 13.57 -8.38 9.17
C PHE A 22 12.09 -8.05 9.41
N LEU A 23 11.74 -6.78 9.55
CA LEU A 23 10.35 -6.33 9.70
C LEU A 23 9.51 -6.68 8.47
N SER A 24 10.06 -6.50 7.26
CA SER A 24 9.38 -6.87 6.01
C SER A 24 9.09 -8.37 5.95
N VAL A 25 10.04 -9.21 6.35
CA VAL A 25 9.86 -10.67 6.41
C VAL A 25 8.77 -11.06 7.40
N LEU A 26 8.76 -10.45 8.60
CA LEU A 26 7.69 -10.68 9.58
C LEU A 26 6.32 -10.29 9.04
N TYR A 27 6.23 -9.13 8.36
CA TYR A 27 4.99 -8.66 7.76
C TYR A 27 4.51 -9.60 6.64
N ILE A 28 5.41 -10.03 5.75
CA ILE A 28 5.10 -11.00 4.68
C ILE A 28 4.64 -12.33 5.28
N PHE A 29 5.32 -12.81 6.32
CA PHE A 29 4.94 -14.04 7.01
C PHE A 29 3.54 -13.92 7.61
N ALA A 30 3.25 -12.86 8.35
CA ALA A 30 1.92 -12.62 8.91
C ALA A 30 0.84 -12.52 7.81
N ALA A 31 1.11 -11.77 6.73
CA ALA A 31 0.21 -11.64 5.59
C ALA A 31 -0.02 -12.98 4.88
N SER A 32 0.98 -13.87 4.83
CA SER A 32 0.87 -15.19 4.18
C SER A 32 -0.04 -16.15 4.93
N GLN A 33 -0.27 -15.92 6.24
CA GLN A 33 -1.18 -16.75 7.05
C GLN A 33 -2.66 -16.44 6.80
N ASN A 34 -2.97 -15.27 6.22
CA ASN A 34 -4.32 -14.89 5.89
C ASN A 34 -4.68 -15.38 4.48
N TYR A 35 -5.72 -16.21 4.35
CA TYR A 35 -6.14 -16.80 3.08
C TYR A 35 -7.20 -15.98 2.34
N GLY A 36 -7.82 -14.99 2.97
CA GLY A 36 -8.86 -14.15 2.42
C GLY A 36 -8.48 -12.68 2.38
N MET A 37 -9.37 -11.88 1.82
CA MET A 37 -9.36 -10.42 1.96
C MET A 37 -10.40 -10.02 3.02
N GLU A 38 -10.04 -9.07 3.85
CA GLU A 38 -11.00 -8.43 4.75
C GLU A 38 -11.80 -7.35 4.01
N GLY A 39 -12.94 -6.96 4.57
CA GLY A 39 -13.84 -5.99 3.93
C GLY A 39 -13.14 -4.69 3.56
N ASP A 40 -12.27 -4.18 4.43
CA ASP A 40 -11.51 -2.94 4.20
C ASP A 40 -10.48 -3.08 3.07
N GLU A 41 -9.90 -4.26 2.88
CA GLU A 41 -9.00 -4.53 1.76
C GLU A 41 -9.77 -4.52 0.44
N VAL A 42 -10.92 -5.22 0.39
CA VAL A 42 -11.82 -5.22 -0.76
C VAL A 42 -12.28 -3.80 -1.09
N PHE A 43 -12.69 -3.04 -0.09
CA PHE A 43 -13.06 -1.63 -0.23
C PHE A 43 -11.94 -0.81 -0.86
N SER A 44 -10.71 -0.97 -0.38
CA SER A 44 -9.54 -0.25 -0.88
C SER A 44 -9.27 -0.54 -2.35
N TYR A 45 -9.36 -1.80 -2.77
CA TYR A 45 -9.19 -2.17 -4.17
C TYR A 45 -10.30 -1.58 -5.03
N ILE A 46 -11.56 -1.81 -4.70
CA ILE A 46 -12.70 -1.33 -5.49
C ILE A 46 -12.66 0.19 -5.64
N SER A 47 -12.37 0.92 -4.55
CA SER A 47 -12.29 2.38 -4.58
C SER A 47 -11.11 2.89 -5.41
N SER A 48 -10.09 2.06 -5.62
CA SER A 48 -8.92 2.39 -6.43
C SER A 48 -9.05 2.00 -7.90
N THR A 49 -9.84 0.97 -8.22
CA THR A 49 -9.80 0.30 -9.52
C THR A 49 -11.10 0.35 -10.30
N SER A 50 -12.24 0.67 -9.66
CA SER A 50 -13.55 0.61 -10.29
C SER A 50 -14.20 1.98 -10.44
N MET A 51 -14.83 2.23 -11.58
CA MET A 51 -15.71 3.38 -11.76
C MET A 51 -16.92 3.28 -10.83
N GLY A 52 -17.20 4.36 -10.10
CA GLY A 52 -18.23 4.39 -9.07
C GLY A 52 -17.78 3.84 -7.71
N GLY A 53 -16.58 3.26 -7.63
CA GLY A 53 -15.97 2.81 -6.39
C GLY A 53 -16.83 1.81 -5.63
N TYR A 54 -16.67 1.79 -4.32
CA TYR A 54 -17.44 0.92 -3.42
C TYR A 54 -18.96 1.12 -3.52
N LYS A 55 -19.41 2.36 -3.75
CA LYS A 55 -20.85 2.65 -3.90
C LYS A 55 -21.46 1.94 -5.12
N GLY A 56 -20.72 1.86 -6.22
CA GLY A 56 -21.19 1.15 -7.42
C GLY A 56 -21.47 -0.33 -7.17
N ILE A 57 -20.77 -0.92 -6.19
CA ILE A 57 -20.98 -2.34 -5.81
C ILE A 57 -21.99 -2.51 -4.69
N CYS A 58 -22.04 -1.58 -3.71
CA CYS A 58 -22.99 -1.67 -2.61
C CYS A 58 -24.45 -1.42 -2.99
N TYR A 59 -24.71 -0.74 -4.10
CA TYR A 59 -26.04 -0.42 -4.59
C TYR A 59 -26.45 -1.29 -5.78
N LEU A 60 -25.97 -2.54 -5.83
CA LEU A 60 -26.44 -3.51 -6.81
C LEU A 60 -27.91 -3.81 -6.63
N ASP A 61 -28.60 -4.06 -7.74
CA ASP A 61 -29.97 -4.50 -7.74
C ASP A 61 -30.08 -5.90 -7.09
N ASP A 62 -30.84 -6.02 -6.01
CA ASP A 62 -31.05 -7.25 -5.26
C ASP A 62 -31.91 -8.29 -6.01
N GLN A 63 -32.57 -7.90 -7.12
CA GLN A 63 -33.32 -8.77 -8.00
C GLN A 63 -32.47 -9.36 -9.13
N THR A 64 -31.23 -8.96 -9.27
CA THR A 64 -30.34 -9.37 -10.36
C THR A 64 -29.23 -10.29 -9.87
N TRP A 65 -29.02 -11.42 -10.57
CA TRP A 65 -27.89 -12.30 -10.32
C TRP A 65 -26.65 -11.74 -11.00
N TYR A 66 -25.59 -11.52 -10.21
CA TYR A 66 -24.29 -11.07 -10.70
C TYR A 66 -23.31 -12.23 -10.71
N ASP A 67 -22.60 -12.40 -11.82
CA ASP A 67 -21.52 -13.38 -11.93
C ASP A 67 -20.33 -12.96 -11.04
N GLY A 68 -19.57 -13.96 -10.55
CA GLY A 68 -18.34 -13.73 -9.81
C GLY A 68 -17.29 -12.89 -10.56
N SER A 69 -17.29 -12.95 -11.90
CA SER A 69 -16.46 -12.10 -12.75
C SER A 69 -16.76 -10.60 -12.59
N TYR A 70 -17.97 -10.21 -12.29
CA TYR A 70 -18.35 -8.84 -12.01
C TYR A 70 -17.55 -8.28 -10.83
N PHE A 71 -17.50 -9.03 -9.75
CA PHE A 71 -16.74 -8.63 -8.54
C PHE A 71 -15.23 -8.70 -8.76
N GLN A 72 -14.75 -9.69 -9.50
CA GLN A 72 -13.33 -9.79 -9.85
C GLN A 72 -12.87 -8.61 -10.71
N ASN A 73 -13.67 -8.21 -11.69
CA ASN A 73 -13.36 -7.06 -12.54
C ASN A 73 -13.29 -5.77 -11.74
N ALA A 74 -14.14 -5.61 -10.72
CA ALA A 74 -14.11 -4.43 -9.86
C ALA A 74 -12.83 -4.31 -9.00
N LEU A 75 -12.11 -5.42 -8.81
CA LEU A 75 -10.82 -5.45 -8.09
C LEU A 75 -9.61 -5.20 -9.00
N THR A 76 -9.83 -4.95 -10.29
CA THR A 76 -8.75 -4.79 -11.29
C THR A 76 -8.93 -3.50 -12.07
N ALA A 77 -7.84 -2.80 -12.33
CA ALA A 77 -7.89 -1.63 -13.20
C ALA A 77 -7.76 -2.06 -14.67
N THR A 78 -8.77 -1.76 -15.49
CA THR A 78 -8.81 -2.08 -16.92
C THR A 78 -9.23 -0.85 -17.74
N GLY A 79 -8.89 -0.82 -19.02
CA GLY A 79 -9.36 0.23 -19.93
C GLY A 79 -9.18 1.65 -19.39
N GLU A 80 -10.29 2.37 -19.21
CA GLU A 80 -10.34 3.75 -18.75
C GLU A 80 -10.06 3.94 -17.26
N GLU A 81 -10.04 2.86 -16.48
CA GLU A 81 -9.77 2.91 -15.04
C GLU A 81 -8.28 3.00 -14.73
N ARG A 82 -7.43 2.60 -15.70
CA ARG A 82 -5.97 2.60 -15.53
C ARG A 82 -5.42 4.01 -15.47
N PHE A 83 -4.61 4.27 -14.42
CA PHE A 83 -4.04 5.59 -14.14
C PHE A 83 -5.08 6.71 -14.07
N ASN A 84 -6.35 6.38 -13.82
CA ASN A 84 -7.44 7.34 -13.73
C ASN A 84 -7.52 7.93 -12.32
N TYR A 85 -6.58 8.81 -12.00
CA TYR A 85 -6.49 9.45 -10.69
C TYR A 85 -7.69 10.35 -10.39
N LYS A 86 -8.34 10.90 -11.43
CA LYS A 86 -9.57 11.68 -11.28
C LYS A 86 -10.69 10.79 -10.70
N MET A 87 -10.89 9.63 -11.29
CA MET A 87 -11.85 8.63 -10.79
C MET A 87 -11.60 8.27 -9.33
N VAL A 88 -10.33 8.01 -8.97
CA VAL A 88 -9.96 7.67 -7.59
C VAL A 88 -10.30 8.81 -6.63
N VAL A 89 -10.00 10.06 -6.98
CA VAL A 89 -10.33 11.22 -6.17
C VAL A 89 -11.85 11.39 -6.03
N GLU A 90 -12.61 11.19 -7.11
CA GLU A 90 -14.07 11.25 -7.09
C GLU A 90 -14.69 10.15 -6.21
N ASN A 91 -14.15 8.91 -6.27
CA ASN A 91 -14.55 7.83 -5.38
C ASN A 91 -14.29 8.19 -3.91
N GLN A 92 -13.11 8.78 -3.61
CA GLN A 92 -12.73 9.16 -2.24
C GLN A 92 -13.44 10.43 -1.76
N ALA A 93 -13.89 11.31 -2.63
CA ALA A 93 -14.71 12.47 -2.24
C ALA A 93 -16.07 12.05 -1.63
N MET A 94 -16.50 10.83 -1.88
CA MET A 94 -17.70 10.22 -1.30
C MET A 94 -17.42 9.41 -0.02
N ASP A 95 -16.18 9.37 0.42
CA ASP A 95 -15.67 8.63 1.57
C ASP A 95 -14.88 9.55 2.52
N THR A 96 -14.54 9.06 3.69
CA THR A 96 -13.82 9.81 4.74
C THR A 96 -12.30 9.61 4.68
N HIS A 97 -11.81 8.69 3.84
CA HIS A 97 -10.40 8.34 3.79
C HIS A 97 -9.60 9.25 2.84
N PRO A 98 -8.37 9.64 3.21
CA PRO A 98 -7.50 10.42 2.32
C PRO A 98 -7.18 9.68 1.02
N PRO A 99 -7.19 10.34 -0.15
CA PRO A 99 -7.07 9.66 -1.45
C PRO A 99 -5.67 9.12 -1.77
N PHE A 100 -4.63 9.54 -1.04
CA PHE A 100 -3.23 9.27 -1.40
C PHE A 100 -2.92 7.76 -1.54
N TYR A 101 -3.35 6.93 -0.57
CA TYR A 101 -3.13 5.49 -0.62
C TYR A 101 -3.80 4.85 -1.85
N TYR A 102 -5.02 5.26 -2.14
CA TYR A 102 -5.82 4.75 -3.26
C TYR A 102 -5.25 5.15 -4.62
N LEU A 103 -4.65 6.34 -4.72
CA LEU A 103 -3.92 6.77 -5.92
C LEU A 103 -2.69 5.87 -6.18
N LEU A 104 -1.94 5.54 -5.14
CA LEU A 104 -0.80 4.63 -5.24
C LEU A 104 -1.25 3.20 -5.59
N LEU A 105 -2.36 2.74 -5.02
CA LEU A 105 -2.91 1.42 -5.32
C LEU A 105 -3.40 1.36 -6.77
N ASN A 106 -4.10 2.40 -7.27
CA ASN A 106 -4.46 2.51 -8.68
C ASN A 106 -3.22 2.49 -9.59
N PHE A 107 -2.16 3.20 -9.21
CA PHE A 107 -0.91 3.17 -9.96
C PHE A 107 -0.35 1.75 -10.08
N VAL A 108 -0.24 1.03 -8.95
CA VAL A 108 0.30 -0.34 -8.94
C VAL A 108 -0.58 -1.30 -9.74
N THR A 109 -1.89 -1.28 -9.54
CA THR A 109 -2.83 -2.18 -10.26
C THR A 109 -2.90 -1.86 -11.75
N SER A 110 -2.71 -0.60 -12.13
CA SER A 110 -2.67 -0.17 -13.53
C SER A 110 -1.45 -0.66 -14.31
N ILE A 111 -0.34 -1.00 -13.61
CA ILE A 111 0.83 -1.64 -14.24
C ILE A 111 0.50 -3.07 -14.68
N PHE A 112 -0.42 -3.74 -13.98
CA PHE A 112 -0.84 -5.12 -14.23
C PHE A 112 -2.34 -5.20 -14.59
N PRO A 113 -2.74 -4.73 -15.78
CA PRO A 113 -4.14 -4.59 -16.14
C PRO A 113 -4.87 -5.94 -16.13
N GLY A 114 -6.08 -5.95 -15.57
CA GLY A 114 -6.92 -7.15 -15.50
C GLY A 114 -6.40 -8.24 -14.56
N GLN A 115 -5.32 -7.99 -13.83
CA GLN A 115 -4.78 -8.92 -12.85
C GLN A 115 -5.12 -8.43 -11.43
N PHE A 116 -5.74 -9.31 -10.67
CA PHE A 116 -5.93 -9.10 -9.24
C PHE A 116 -4.85 -9.86 -8.46
N SER A 117 -4.21 -9.19 -7.52
CA SER A 117 -3.36 -9.82 -6.51
C SER A 117 -3.36 -9.00 -5.24
N ARG A 118 -3.69 -9.63 -4.11
CA ARG A 118 -3.58 -8.99 -2.79
C ARG A 118 -2.14 -8.54 -2.48
N TRP A 119 -1.15 -9.15 -3.12
CA TRP A 119 0.26 -8.77 -2.96
C TRP A 119 0.59 -7.38 -3.47
N PHE A 120 -0.25 -6.79 -4.33
CA PHE A 120 -0.08 -5.38 -4.74
C PHE A 120 -0.26 -4.43 -3.55
N GLY A 121 -1.33 -4.59 -2.77
CA GLY A 121 -1.55 -3.82 -1.54
C GLY A 121 -0.51 -4.11 -0.47
N ILE A 122 -0.17 -5.40 -0.26
CA ILE A 122 0.87 -5.81 0.69
C ILE A 122 2.23 -5.20 0.34
N GLY A 123 2.64 -5.28 -0.94
CA GLY A 123 3.89 -4.68 -1.41
C GLY A 123 3.90 -3.16 -1.27
N LEU A 124 2.78 -2.50 -1.56
CA LEU A 124 2.61 -1.07 -1.34
C LEU A 124 2.74 -0.71 0.14
N ASN A 125 2.14 -1.49 1.05
CA ASN A 125 2.24 -1.26 2.49
C ASN A 125 3.68 -1.43 2.99
N ILE A 126 4.43 -2.42 2.50
CA ILE A 126 5.86 -2.59 2.82
C ILE A 126 6.65 -1.37 2.35
N PHE A 127 6.38 -0.88 1.14
CA PHE A 127 7.02 0.32 0.61
C PHE A 127 6.73 1.55 1.47
N LEU A 128 5.47 1.77 1.85
CA LEU A 128 5.08 2.89 2.72
C LEU A 128 5.63 2.74 4.14
N MET A 129 5.70 1.52 4.67
CA MET A 129 6.31 1.23 5.98
C MET A 129 7.75 1.73 6.05
N PHE A 130 8.52 1.64 4.96
CA PHE A 130 9.87 2.20 4.92
C PHE A 130 9.88 3.71 5.22
N PHE A 131 8.96 4.48 4.63
CA PHE A 131 8.91 5.94 4.87
C PHE A 131 8.44 6.27 6.28
N VAL A 132 7.46 5.53 6.82
CA VAL A 132 7.01 5.70 8.20
C VAL A 132 8.15 5.42 9.15
N TRP A 133 8.85 4.32 8.97
CA TRP A 133 10.00 3.96 9.78
C TRP A 133 11.13 5.00 9.69
N LEU A 134 11.45 5.47 8.48
CA LEU A 134 12.44 6.54 8.28
C LEU A 134 12.04 7.84 9.00
N GLY A 135 10.76 8.21 8.91
CA GLY A 135 10.23 9.39 9.62
C GLY A 135 10.35 9.26 11.14
N LEU A 136 10.00 8.09 11.69
CA LEU A 136 10.16 7.80 13.12
C LEU A 136 11.64 7.83 13.55
N TYR A 137 12.51 7.23 12.74
CA TYR A 137 13.95 7.29 12.99
C TYR A 137 14.46 8.73 13.08
N LEU A 138 14.13 9.58 12.09
CA LEU A 138 14.56 10.97 12.06
C LEU A 138 14.02 11.78 13.27
N LEU A 139 12.75 11.52 13.64
CA LEU A 139 12.14 12.15 14.80
C LEU A 139 12.83 11.74 16.09
N LEU A 140 13.08 10.44 16.28
CA LEU A 140 13.75 9.92 17.46
C LEU A 140 15.21 10.38 17.54
N GLU A 141 15.92 10.45 16.40
CA GLU A 141 17.28 10.98 16.37
C GLU A 141 17.33 12.46 16.78
N TYR A 142 16.35 13.24 16.33
CA TYR A 142 16.24 14.65 16.72
C TYR A 142 16.07 14.83 18.23
N PHE A 143 15.27 13.99 18.89
CA PHE A 143 15.03 14.10 20.33
C PHE A 143 16.10 13.43 21.18
N LEU A 144 16.55 12.24 20.79
CA LEU A 144 17.46 11.44 21.62
C LEU A 144 18.93 11.72 21.37
N HIS A 145 19.28 12.27 20.20
CA HIS A 145 20.65 12.46 19.73
C HIS A 145 21.52 11.18 19.80
N LYS A 146 20.88 9.99 19.70
CA LYS A 146 21.50 8.67 19.82
C LYS A 146 21.09 7.80 18.63
N ARG A 147 21.79 7.94 17.55
CA ARG A 147 21.48 7.37 16.23
C ARG A 147 21.18 5.85 16.23
N TYR A 148 21.95 5.04 16.98
CA TYR A 148 21.70 3.59 17.05
C TYR A 148 20.45 3.26 17.87
N LEU A 149 20.23 3.96 18.97
CA LEU A 149 19.03 3.79 19.79
C LEU A 149 17.78 4.22 19.03
N SER A 150 17.85 5.32 18.27
CA SER A 150 16.75 5.81 17.44
C SER A 150 16.39 4.81 16.35
N ALA A 151 17.38 4.16 15.71
CA ALA A 151 17.14 3.14 14.70
C ALA A 151 16.53 1.84 15.26
N PHE A 152 16.81 1.53 16.52
CA PHE A 152 16.26 0.34 17.18
C PHE A 152 14.84 0.57 17.70
N LEU A 153 14.49 1.79 18.09
CA LEU A 153 13.16 2.12 18.65
C LEU A 153 12.16 2.58 17.58
N SER A 154 12.61 2.87 16.35
CA SER A 154 11.72 3.24 15.24
C SER A 154 11.12 2.02 14.56
#